data_fd3ea678b3206fea75029132fb3d6e19
#
_entry.id   fd3ea678b3206fea75029132fb3d6e19
#
_cell.length_a   1.000
_cell.length_b   1.000
_cell.length_c   1.000
_cell.angle_alpha   90.00
_cell.angle_beta   90.00
_cell.angle_gamma   90.00
#
_symmetry.space_group_name_H-M   'P 1'
#
loop_
_entity.id
_entity.type
_entity.pdbx_description
1 polymer ?
#
loop_
_entity_poly.entity_id
_entity_poly.type
_entity_poly.pdbx_seq_one_letter_code
_entity_poly.pdbx_strand_id
1 'polypeptide(L)'
;MNKSLHGLMALPRSMASRLKALLEEESEHQWLAIGVFFLFVLVGAFAIEGTERFVGDQLTPITVQHKGSMVMDIEYHQDNDSYTALVYAPQVGYQLFTEHPSDNSATYLYNSDDNDQGRNVTFLKSMPDGDIMLSITENELIELSSNTASTYVYSSDNGEFTIIDAAEQDDETADRLLLTKEGQNTSFRGTVGLIPTAPMSMSSGVQWHQVEAHSPGIWVAIGTYTSAAGFDGSSPASPEPRPALGLIAWDGGSQTPVLKDSDVYSSGLFHSISTASNGIIVGGTEASILVNENGDFIPLDAPCIITVADQEGSVWFVGEAGTSTLNHYEDGELQTYLLSKHVPISATVGGSQGDFVHFHGMNAIGEPAQWSIDTQANGSIESGRGFLNLLFLIGGACLMSMMAWTALQRMRIE
;
A
#
# COMPACT_ATOMS: atom_id res chain seq x y z
N MET A 1 -6.42 -48.25 46.48
CA MET A 1 -7.81 -48.43 46.00
C MET A 1 -7.88 -47.94 44.55
N ASN A 2 -7.55 -48.87 43.63
CA ASN A 2 -7.64 -48.67 42.18
C ASN A 2 -9.06 -48.99 41.72
N LYS A 3 -9.73 -48.04 41.07
CA LYS A 3 -10.88 -48.33 40.20
C LYS A 3 -10.62 -47.76 38.84
N SER A 4 -10.40 -48.66 37.93
CA SER A 4 -10.15 -48.55 36.52
C SER A 4 -11.25 -47.80 35.77
N LEU A 5 -10.83 -46.81 34.97
CA LEU A 5 -11.58 -46.22 33.86
C LEU A 5 -11.48 -47.18 32.64
N HIS A 6 -12.26 -48.24 32.63
CA HIS A 6 -12.52 -49.07 31.45
C HIS A 6 -14.01 -49.06 31.16
N GLY A 7 -14.49 -48.04 30.53
CA GLY A 7 -15.87 -47.89 30.05
C GLY A 7 -15.93 -47.14 28.75
N LEU A 8 -14.96 -47.37 27.82
CA LEU A 8 -15.10 -46.91 26.45
C LEU A 8 -16.05 -47.89 25.73
N MET A 9 -17.16 -47.36 25.30
CA MET A 9 -18.26 -47.93 24.55
C MET A 9 -17.83 -49.07 23.64
N ALA A 10 -18.01 -50.28 24.11
CA ALA A 10 -18.03 -51.46 23.25
C ALA A 10 -19.37 -51.42 22.49
N LEU A 11 -19.35 -50.94 21.23
CA LEU A 11 -20.45 -51.13 20.30
C LEU A 11 -20.88 -52.62 20.36
N PRO A 12 -22.17 -52.92 20.54
CA PRO A 12 -22.62 -54.32 20.57
C PRO A 12 -22.11 -55.06 19.33
N ARG A 13 -21.54 -56.23 19.49
CA ARG A 13 -20.96 -57.06 18.40
C ARG A 13 -21.90 -57.17 17.20
N SER A 14 -23.22 -57.12 17.40
CA SER A 14 -24.26 -57.10 16.34
C SER A 14 -24.23 -55.84 15.51
N MET A 15 -23.89 -54.68 16.06
CA MET A 15 -23.75 -53.43 15.30
C MET A 15 -22.48 -53.41 14.45
N ALA A 16 -21.38 -53.90 14.97
CA ALA A 16 -20.11 -53.97 14.24
C ALA A 16 -20.19 -54.96 13.06
N SER A 17 -20.88 -56.10 13.21
CA SER A 17 -21.11 -57.04 12.12
C SER A 17 -22.07 -56.49 11.06
N ARG A 18 -23.10 -55.74 11.46
CA ARG A 18 -24.04 -55.09 10.52
C ARG A 18 -23.37 -53.92 9.77
N LEU A 19 -22.52 -53.15 10.45
CA LEU A 19 -21.72 -52.10 9.79
C LEU A 19 -20.75 -52.70 8.76
N LYS A 20 -20.15 -53.85 9.09
CA LYS A 20 -19.27 -54.56 8.18
C LYS A 20 -20.03 -55.11 6.97
N ALA A 21 -21.22 -55.69 7.17
CA ALA A 21 -22.07 -56.19 6.07
C ALA A 21 -22.58 -55.02 5.17
N LEU A 22 -22.92 -53.87 5.77
CA LEU A 22 -23.29 -52.64 5.02
C LEU A 22 -22.15 -52.08 4.20
N LEU A 23 -20.92 -52.17 4.67
CA LEU A 23 -19.73 -51.72 3.94
C LEU A 23 -19.32 -52.73 2.83
N GLU A 24 -19.68 -53.99 2.99
CA GLU A 24 -19.41 -55.07 2.01
C GLU A 24 -20.51 -55.15 0.92
N GLU A 25 -21.69 -54.55 1.13
CA GLU A 25 -22.77 -54.50 0.13
C GLU A 25 -22.52 -53.36 -0.88
N GLU A 26 -21.78 -53.68 -1.95
CA GLU A 26 -21.52 -52.77 -3.07
C GLU A 26 -22.80 -52.45 -3.84
N SER A 27 -23.57 -51.44 -3.39
CA SER A 27 -24.63 -50.91 -4.23
C SER A 27 -24.06 -49.76 -5.07
N GLU A 28 -24.30 -49.76 -6.40
CA GLU A 28 -23.90 -48.69 -7.33
C GLU A 28 -24.31 -47.30 -6.82
N HIS A 29 -25.40 -47.22 -6.07
CA HIS A 29 -25.90 -45.98 -5.48
C HIS A 29 -25.08 -45.45 -4.30
N GLN A 30 -24.36 -46.32 -3.57
CA GLN A 30 -23.48 -45.86 -2.48
C GLN A 30 -22.21 -45.22 -3.04
N TRP A 31 -21.63 -45.81 -4.06
CA TRP A 31 -20.48 -45.25 -4.74
C TRP A 31 -20.80 -43.92 -5.40
N LEU A 32 -22.00 -43.77 -6.00
CA LEU A 32 -22.49 -42.52 -6.56
C LEU A 32 -22.64 -41.46 -5.46
N ALA A 33 -23.25 -41.78 -4.31
CA ALA A 33 -23.42 -40.85 -3.21
C ALA A 33 -22.07 -40.37 -2.61
N ILE A 34 -21.12 -41.30 -2.45
CA ILE A 34 -19.76 -41.00 -2.00
C ILE A 34 -19.05 -40.11 -3.04
N GLY A 35 -19.17 -40.47 -4.34
CA GLY A 35 -18.58 -39.68 -5.42
C GLY A 35 -19.13 -38.27 -5.48
N VAL A 36 -20.44 -38.07 -5.35
CA VAL A 36 -21.09 -36.75 -5.32
C VAL A 36 -20.65 -35.96 -4.08
N PHE A 37 -20.52 -36.60 -2.92
CA PHE A 37 -20.02 -35.94 -1.71
C PHE A 37 -18.57 -35.49 -1.86
N PHE A 38 -17.68 -36.33 -2.38
CA PHE A 38 -16.30 -35.90 -2.65
C PHE A 38 -16.21 -34.79 -3.69
N LEU A 39 -17.01 -34.88 -4.76
CA LEU A 39 -17.09 -33.82 -5.75
C LEU A 39 -17.56 -32.48 -5.14
N PHE A 40 -18.58 -32.54 -4.28
CA PHE A 40 -19.07 -31.37 -3.56
C PHE A 40 -18.00 -30.75 -2.65
N VAL A 41 -17.28 -31.58 -1.88
CA VAL A 41 -16.17 -31.11 -1.02
C VAL A 41 -15.05 -30.51 -1.86
N LEU A 42 -14.71 -31.14 -2.99
CA LEU A 42 -13.64 -30.67 -3.86
C LEU A 42 -14.02 -29.34 -4.54
N VAL A 43 -15.22 -29.22 -5.07
CA VAL A 43 -15.73 -27.98 -5.67
C VAL A 43 -15.85 -26.87 -4.61
N GLY A 44 -16.31 -27.21 -3.41
CA GLY A 44 -16.37 -26.25 -2.30
C GLY A 44 -15.00 -25.78 -1.84
N ALA A 45 -14.02 -26.68 -1.75
CA ALA A 45 -12.65 -26.31 -1.42
C ALA A 45 -12.05 -25.36 -2.47
N PHE A 46 -12.22 -25.67 -3.77
CA PHE A 46 -11.77 -24.79 -4.84
C PHE A 46 -12.50 -23.45 -4.86
N ALA A 47 -13.80 -23.43 -4.56
CA ALA A 47 -14.56 -22.19 -4.48
C ALA A 47 -14.08 -21.31 -3.32
N ILE A 48 -13.78 -21.90 -2.16
CA ILE A 48 -13.24 -21.18 -1.01
C ILE A 48 -11.83 -20.67 -1.30
N GLU A 49 -10.96 -21.51 -1.88
CA GLU A 49 -9.60 -21.11 -2.25
C GLU A 49 -9.61 -20.02 -3.35
N GLY A 50 -10.55 -20.10 -4.31
CA GLY A 50 -10.73 -19.09 -5.36
C GLY A 50 -11.14 -17.72 -4.81
N THR A 51 -11.75 -17.64 -3.62
CA THR A 51 -12.11 -16.38 -2.96
C THR A 51 -10.97 -15.83 -2.08
N GLU A 52 -9.88 -16.56 -1.88
CA GLU A 52 -8.69 -16.07 -1.15
C GLU A 52 -7.74 -15.24 -2.02
N ARG A 53 -8.05 -15.04 -3.29
CA ARG A 53 -7.19 -14.32 -4.24
C ARG A 53 -7.23 -12.79 -4.11
N PHE A 54 -8.08 -12.24 -3.25
CA PHE A 54 -8.18 -10.80 -3.04
C PHE A 54 -6.82 -10.19 -2.65
N VAL A 55 -6.10 -10.86 -1.76
CA VAL A 55 -4.76 -10.47 -1.37
C VAL A 55 -3.81 -11.56 -1.84
N GLY A 56 -3.09 -11.30 -2.90
CA GLY A 56 -2.12 -12.26 -3.42
C GLY A 56 -0.98 -12.46 -2.44
N ASP A 57 -0.81 -13.68 -1.94
CA ASP A 57 0.36 -14.13 -1.17
C ASP A 57 1.66 -14.14 -2.01
N GLN A 58 1.65 -13.56 -3.19
CA GLN A 58 2.83 -13.52 -4.03
C GLN A 58 3.77 -12.43 -3.52
N LEU A 59 4.63 -12.84 -2.62
CA LEU A 59 5.92 -12.19 -2.40
C LEU A 59 6.72 -12.36 -3.70
N THR A 60 6.38 -11.59 -4.72
CA THR A 60 7.15 -11.56 -5.95
C THR A 60 8.37 -10.71 -5.67
N PRO A 61 9.59 -11.26 -5.72
CA PRO A 61 10.76 -10.40 -5.69
C PRO A 61 10.68 -9.45 -6.88
N ILE A 62 10.97 -8.17 -6.65
CA ILE A 62 11.28 -7.24 -7.74
C ILE A 62 12.45 -7.87 -8.45
N THR A 63 12.23 -8.43 -9.57
CA THR A 63 13.10 -9.25 -10.41
C THR A 63 14.12 -10.15 -9.73
N VAL A 64 14.57 -11.17 -10.47
CA VAL A 64 15.63 -12.09 -10.06
C VAL A 64 16.97 -11.37 -9.81
N GLN A 65 17.18 -10.20 -10.45
CA GLN A 65 18.42 -9.43 -10.36
C GLN A 65 18.56 -8.65 -9.04
N HIS A 66 17.43 -8.26 -8.43
CA HIS A 66 17.40 -7.44 -7.22
C HIS A 66 16.91 -8.19 -5.98
N LYS A 67 16.90 -9.51 -6.04
CA LYS A 67 16.51 -10.35 -4.92
C LYS A 67 17.34 -10.04 -3.67
N GLY A 68 16.65 -9.66 -2.59
CA GLY A 68 17.29 -9.29 -1.33
C GLY A 68 17.70 -7.81 -1.24
N SER A 69 17.40 -6.99 -2.24
CA SER A 69 17.55 -5.54 -2.16
C SER A 69 16.33 -4.91 -1.52
N MET A 70 16.54 -3.89 -0.72
CA MET A 70 15.46 -3.09 -0.15
C MET A 70 15.02 -2.04 -1.17
N VAL A 71 13.73 -1.97 -1.46
CA VAL A 71 13.16 -0.90 -2.25
C VAL A 71 13.03 0.33 -1.36
N MET A 72 13.69 1.40 -1.78
CA MET A 72 13.69 2.67 -1.07
C MET A 72 12.61 3.59 -1.61
N ASP A 73 12.38 3.53 -2.92
CA ASP A 73 11.32 4.24 -3.62
C ASP A 73 11.00 3.54 -4.94
N ILE A 74 9.76 3.66 -5.43
CA ILE A 74 9.33 3.02 -6.68
C ILE A 74 8.16 3.76 -7.30
N GLU A 75 8.24 3.96 -8.62
CA GLU A 75 7.16 4.52 -9.41
C GLU A 75 6.91 3.65 -10.64
N TYR A 76 5.64 3.40 -10.93
CA TYR A 76 5.19 2.61 -12.06
C TYR A 76 4.79 3.52 -13.22
N HIS A 77 5.33 3.26 -14.41
CA HIS A 77 4.94 3.99 -15.61
C HIS A 77 3.57 3.49 -16.10
N GLN A 78 2.63 4.40 -16.27
CA GLN A 78 1.26 4.05 -16.66
C GLN A 78 1.16 3.56 -18.11
N ASP A 79 1.99 4.09 -19.01
CA ASP A 79 1.90 3.86 -20.45
C ASP A 79 2.58 2.58 -20.92
N ASN A 80 3.43 1.96 -20.10
CA ASN A 80 4.15 0.76 -20.45
C ASN A 80 4.33 -0.12 -19.21
N ASP A 81 4.46 -1.42 -19.40
CA ASP A 81 4.67 -2.39 -18.35
C ASP A 81 6.10 -2.25 -17.77
N SER A 82 6.43 -1.04 -17.24
CA SER A 82 7.72 -0.74 -16.65
C SER A 82 7.60 0.03 -15.35
N TYR A 83 8.66 0.04 -14.58
CA TYR A 83 8.77 0.84 -13.37
C TYR A 83 10.19 1.37 -13.19
N THR A 84 10.30 2.49 -12.50
CA THR A 84 11.58 3.04 -12.04
C THR A 84 11.68 2.85 -10.53
N ALA A 85 12.78 2.26 -10.08
CA ALA A 85 12.99 1.96 -8.67
C ALA A 85 14.36 2.42 -8.19
N LEU A 86 14.37 2.98 -6.98
CA LEU A 86 15.54 3.17 -6.17
C LEU A 86 15.65 2.02 -5.18
N VAL A 87 16.71 1.22 -5.27
CA VAL A 87 16.95 0.10 -4.36
C VAL A 87 18.26 0.26 -3.61
N TYR A 88 18.32 -0.31 -2.43
CA TYR A 88 19.54 -0.45 -1.66
C TYR A 88 19.90 -1.93 -1.50
N ALA A 89 21.07 -2.30 -2.00
CA ALA A 89 21.66 -3.62 -1.82
C ALA A 89 22.91 -3.51 -0.93
N PRO A 90 23.00 -4.24 0.20
CA PRO A 90 24.11 -4.08 1.17
C PRO A 90 25.52 -4.27 0.56
N GLN A 91 25.62 -5.01 -0.54
CA GLN A 91 26.92 -5.31 -1.21
C GLN A 91 27.25 -4.35 -2.36
N VAL A 92 26.24 -3.65 -2.89
CA VAL A 92 26.37 -2.82 -4.11
C VAL A 92 26.08 -1.35 -3.80
N GLY A 93 25.31 -1.06 -2.75
CA GLY A 93 24.84 0.28 -2.42
C GLY A 93 23.52 0.64 -3.11
N TYR A 94 23.30 1.93 -3.36
CA TYR A 94 22.09 2.42 -4.02
C TYR A 94 22.18 2.24 -5.53
N GLN A 95 21.08 1.80 -6.12
CA GLN A 95 20.91 1.64 -7.57
C GLN A 95 19.59 2.24 -7.99
N LEU A 96 19.60 3.08 -9.03
CA LEU A 96 18.43 3.62 -9.69
C LEU A 96 18.33 3.03 -11.08
N PHE A 97 17.22 2.40 -11.39
CA PHE A 97 17.04 1.73 -12.69
C PHE A 97 15.58 1.76 -13.12
N THR A 98 15.36 1.72 -14.43
CA THR A 98 14.06 1.41 -15.02
C THR A 98 14.09 -0.02 -15.54
N GLU A 99 13.08 -0.78 -15.17
CA GLU A 99 12.92 -2.18 -15.57
C GLU A 99 11.67 -2.38 -16.41
N HIS A 100 11.79 -3.25 -17.41
CA HIS A 100 10.69 -3.70 -18.25
C HIS A 100 10.46 -5.20 -17.98
N PRO A 101 9.51 -5.57 -17.10
CA PRO A 101 9.28 -6.97 -16.74
C PRO A 101 8.94 -7.88 -17.92
N SER A 102 8.28 -7.34 -18.96
CA SER A 102 7.86 -8.08 -20.14
C SER A 102 9.01 -8.67 -20.96
N ASP A 103 10.19 -8.05 -20.98
CA ASP A 103 11.38 -8.48 -21.73
C ASP A 103 12.58 -8.82 -20.84
N ASN A 104 12.42 -8.74 -19.52
CA ASN A 104 13.48 -8.91 -18.52
C ASN A 104 14.67 -7.98 -18.73
N SER A 105 14.44 -6.78 -19.28
CA SER A 105 15.49 -5.78 -19.45
C SER A 105 15.47 -4.77 -18.32
N ALA A 106 16.65 -4.32 -17.90
CA ALA A 106 16.79 -3.24 -16.93
C ALA A 106 17.80 -2.22 -17.46
N THR A 107 17.41 -0.95 -17.44
CA THR A 107 18.29 0.16 -17.78
C THR A 107 18.69 0.86 -16.50
N TYR A 108 19.97 0.78 -16.15
CA TYR A 108 20.49 1.50 -15.00
C TYR A 108 20.67 2.98 -15.34
N LEU A 109 19.96 3.82 -14.64
CA LEU A 109 20.07 5.27 -14.72
C LEU A 109 21.25 5.73 -13.85
N TYR A 110 21.49 4.99 -12.76
CA TYR A 110 22.54 5.26 -11.81
C TYR A 110 22.99 3.98 -11.08
N ASN A 111 24.31 3.82 -10.91
CA ASN A 111 24.90 2.72 -10.16
C ASN A 111 25.97 3.27 -9.21
N SER A 112 25.95 2.87 -7.94
CA SER A 112 26.83 3.40 -6.90
C SER A 112 28.32 3.14 -7.10
N ASP A 113 28.69 2.24 -8.01
CA ASP A 113 30.11 2.02 -8.38
C ASP A 113 30.78 3.28 -8.96
N ASP A 114 29.98 4.24 -9.42
CA ASP A 114 30.45 5.47 -10.09
C ASP A 114 30.43 6.74 -9.21
N ASN A 115 30.50 6.70 -7.90
CA ASN A 115 30.70 7.87 -7.01
C ASN A 115 29.65 8.15 -5.90
N ASP A 116 29.00 7.14 -5.35
CA ASP A 116 28.19 7.34 -4.12
C ASP A 116 26.96 8.30 -4.29
N GLN A 117 26.64 8.71 -5.51
CA GLN A 117 25.59 9.70 -5.79
C GLN A 117 24.16 9.19 -5.53
N GLY A 118 23.92 7.89 -5.63
CA GLY A 118 22.60 7.31 -5.35
C GLY A 118 22.08 7.56 -3.92
N ARG A 119 22.97 7.99 -3.01
CA ARG A 119 22.56 8.52 -1.70
C ARG A 119 21.84 9.85 -1.78
N ASN A 120 21.94 10.54 -2.89
CA ASN A 120 21.40 11.88 -3.07
C ASN A 120 20.05 11.87 -3.77
N VAL A 121 19.54 10.71 -4.22
CA VAL A 121 18.15 10.61 -4.70
C VAL A 121 17.24 10.90 -3.52
N THR A 122 16.46 11.96 -3.63
CA THR A 122 15.62 12.45 -2.54
C THR A 122 14.19 11.96 -2.65
N PHE A 123 13.70 11.73 -3.86
CA PHE A 123 12.37 11.23 -4.15
C PHE A 123 12.26 10.68 -5.58
N LEU A 124 11.29 9.82 -5.81
CA LEU A 124 10.70 9.48 -7.11
C LEU A 124 9.23 9.85 -7.07
N LYS A 125 8.68 10.38 -8.14
CA LYS A 125 7.26 10.75 -8.21
C LYS A 125 6.74 10.68 -9.64
N SER A 126 5.61 10.03 -9.83
CA SER A 126 4.87 10.08 -11.09
C SER A 126 4.28 11.46 -11.31
N MET A 127 4.40 11.94 -12.54
CA MET A 127 3.82 13.20 -13.00
C MET A 127 2.45 12.93 -13.65
N PRO A 128 1.60 13.96 -13.79
CA PRO A 128 0.28 13.80 -14.40
C PRO A 128 0.32 13.27 -15.85
N ASP A 129 1.38 13.53 -16.58
CA ASP A 129 1.60 13.05 -17.95
C ASP A 129 2.16 11.61 -18.04
N GLY A 130 2.40 10.96 -16.89
CA GLY A 130 2.93 9.61 -16.79
C GLY A 130 4.46 9.53 -16.78
N ASP A 131 5.17 10.64 -16.90
CA ASP A 131 6.61 10.71 -16.72
C ASP A 131 6.98 10.60 -15.22
N ILE A 132 8.24 10.30 -14.91
CA ILE A 132 8.73 10.22 -13.53
C ILE A 132 9.69 11.38 -13.26
N MET A 133 9.42 12.11 -12.19
CA MET A 133 10.25 13.18 -11.68
C MET A 133 11.10 12.68 -10.50
N LEU A 134 12.35 13.06 -10.47
CA LEU A 134 13.28 12.73 -9.38
C LEU A 134 14.34 13.83 -9.19
N SER A 135 15.02 13.82 -8.05
CA SER A 135 16.19 14.65 -7.81
C SER A 135 17.37 13.78 -7.38
N ILE A 136 18.55 14.01 -7.98
CA ILE A 136 19.81 13.32 -7.65
C ILE A 136 20.82 14.26 -6.98
N THR A 137 20.77 15.53 -7.34
CA THR A 137 21.69 16.56 -6.83
C THR A 137 20.94 17.71 -6.18
N GLU A 138 21.66 18.62 -5.54
CA GLU A 138 21.07 19.64 -4.69
C GLU A 138 19.93 20.45 -5.34
N ASN A 139 20.17 20.97 -6.56
CA ASN A 139 19.23 21.87 -7.24
C ASN A 139 18.82 21.37 -8.63
N GLU A 140 18.88 20.08 -8.87
CA GLU A 140 18.53 19.46 -10.15
C GLU A 140 17.26 18.62 -10.02
N LEU A 141 16.36 18.74 -10.98
CA LEU A 141 15.28 17.80 -11.24
C LEU A 141 15.57 17.06 -12.54
N ILE A 142 15.30 15.79 -12.53
CA ILE A 142 15.35 14.93 -13.71
C ILE A 142 13.94 14.42 -13.97
N GLU A 143 13.52 14.54 -15.21
CA GLU A 143 12.26 14.02 -15.73
C GLU A 143 12.58 12.87 -16.67
N LEU A 144 12.02 11.73 -16.37
CA LEU A 144 12.21 10.48 -17.12
C LEU A 144 10.94 10.16 -17.89
N SER A 145 10.98 10.42 -19.19
CA SER A 145 10.01 9.84 -20.13
C SER A 145 10.45 8.45 -20.57
N SER A 146 9.57 7.69 -21.20
CA SER A 146 9.81 6.30 -21.62
C SER A 146 11.13 6.07 -22.39
N ASN A 147 11.69 7.09 -23.05
CA ASN A 147 12.91 6.98 -23.86
C ASN A 147 13.91 8.13 -23.68
N THR A 148 13.60 9.12 -22.86
CA THR A 148 14.43 10.32 -22.71
C THR A 148 14.52 10.74 -21.25
N ALA A 149 15.66 11.33 -20.88
CA ALA A 149 15.82 11.98 -19.60
C ALA A 149 16.09 13.48 -19.86
N SER A 150 15.29 14.34 -19.25
CA SER A 150 15.48 15.79 -19.29
C SER A 150 15.96 16.26 -17.93
N THR A 151 17.01 17.07 -17.90
CA THR A 151 17.55 17.61 -16.65
C THR A 151 17.30 19.10 -16.54
N TYR A 152 16.71 19.52 -15.46
CA TYR A 152 16.41 20.90 -15.11
C TYR A 152 17.30 21.33 -13.96
N VAL A 153 18.24 22.24 -14.23
CA VAL A 153 19.13 22.81 -13.20
C VAL A 153 18.61 24.19 -12.80
N TYR A 154 18.13 24.29 -11.57
CA TYR A 154 17.57 25.54 -11.06
C TYR A 154 18.67 26.49 -10.59
N SER A 155 18.46 27.80 -10.85
CA SER A 155 19.37 28.83 -10.42
C SER A 155 19.46 28.94 -8.90
N SER A 156 20.67 29.03 -8.37
CA SER A 156 20.95 29.29 -6.97
C SER A 156 21.02 30.76 -6.59
N ASP A 157 20.57 31.69 -7.48
CA ASP A 157 20.63 33.12 -7.24
C ASP A 157 19.90 33.57 -5.95
N ASN A 158 18.92 32.78 -5.51
CA ASN A 158 18.16 32.98 -4.28
C ASN A 158 18.64 32.12 -3.08
N GLY A 159 19.89 31.64 -3.10
CA GLY A 159 20.50 30.81 -2.06
C GLY A 159 20.71 29.36 -2.50
N GLU A 160 21.66 28.67 -1.85
CA GLU A 160 21.89 27.24 -2.05
C GLU A 160 20.78 26.44 -1.33
N PHE A 161 20.20 25.45 -2.00
CA PHE A 161 19.15 24.61 -1.47
C PHE A 161 19.23 23.19 -2.08
N THR A 162 18.68 22.24 -1.39
CA THR A 162 18.48 20.88 -1.89
C THR A 162 16.99 20.66 -2.13
N ILE A 163 16.61 20.13 -3.30
CA ILE A 163 15.24 19.74 -3.60
C ILE A 163 15.01 18.38 -2.93
N ILE A 164 14.00 18.32 -2.05
CA ILE A 164 13.67 17.09 -1.31
C ILE A 164 12.35 16.47 -1.74
N ASP A 165 11.49 17.26 -2.41
CA ASP A 165 10.29 16.82 -3.09
C ASP A 165 9.85 17.91 -4.08
N ALA A 166 9.00 17.55 -5.02
CA ALA A 166 8.38 18.50 -5.94
C ALA A 166 7.01 17.99 -6.40
N ALA A 167 6.17 18.92 -6.83
CA ALA A 167 4.88 18.59 -7.42
C ALA A 167 4.61 19.49 -8.62
N GLU A 168 3.94 18.93 -9.63
CA GLU A 168 3.52 19.63 -10.84
C GLU A 168 2.00 19.53 -10.97
N GLN A 169 1.37 20.59 -11.45
CA GLN A 169 -0.06 20.56 -11.78
C GLN A 169 -0.24 20.16 -13.24
N ASP A 170 -1.32 19.42 -13.49
CA ASP A 170 -1.74 19.08 -14.87
C ASP A 170 -2.32 20.33 -15.54
N ASP A 171 -1.44 21.27 -15.91
CA ASP A 171 -1.80 22.44 -16.65
C ASP A 171 -0.78 22.73 -17.77
N GLU A 172 -1.19 23.58 -18.73
CA GLU A 172 -0.33 23.96 -19.87
C GLU A 172 0.90 24.79 -19.44
N THR A 173 1.02 25.19 -18.18
CA THR A 173 2.04 26.11 -17.68
C THR A 173 3.29 25.41 -17.17
N ALA A 174 3.22 24.10 -16.91
CA ALA A 174 4.29 23.32 -16.28
C ALA A 174 4.86 24.00 -15.01
N ASP A 175 3.98 24.63 -14.24
CA ASP A 175 4.34 25.30 -12.99
C ASP A 175 4.63 24.23 -11.92
N ARG A 176 5.84 24.27 -11.36
CA ARG A 176 6.30 23.30 -10.34
C ARG A 176 6.45 23.98 -9.00
N LEU A 177 5.95 23.33 -7.98
CA LEU A 177 6.23 23.69 -6.59
C LEU A 177 7.33 22.78 -6.05
N LEU A 178 8.48 23.38 -5.73
CA LEU A 178 9.62 22.69 -5.14
C LEU A 178 9.52 22.75 -3.62
N LEU A 179 9.66 21.61 -2.96
CA LEU A 179 9.95 21.53 -1.55
C LEU A 179 11.48 21.49 -1.39
N THR A 180 12.04 22.51 -0.78
CA THR A 180 13.49 22.70 -0.68
C THR A 180 13.95 22.69 0.75
N LYS A 181 15.20 22.26 0.96
CA LYS A 181 15.87 22.24 2.26
C LYS A 181 17.09 23.15 2.23
N GLU A 182 17.19 24.03 3.21
CA GLU A 182 18.32 24.90 3.47
C GLU A 182 18.83 24.67 4.89
N GLY A 183 19.94 23.98 5.03
CA GLY A 183 20.44 23.52 6.33
C GLY A 183 19.46 22.57 7.04
N GLN A 184 18.83 23.04 8.10
CA GLN A 184 17.80 22.27 8.83
C GLN A 184 16.36 22.71 8.53
N ASN A 185 16.18 23.73 7.71
CA ASN A 185 14.87 24.28 7.42
C ASN A 185 14.36 23.79 6.06
N THR A 186 13.07 23.54 5.98
CA THR A 186 12.38 23.21 4.72
C THR A 186 11.45 24.34 4.33
N SER A 187 11.32 24.61 3.03
CA SER A 187 10.50 25.69 2.51
C SER A 187 9.99 25.36 1.11
N PHE A 188 8.99 26.09 0.65
CA PHE A 188 8.44 25.96 -0.70
C PHE A 188 8.91 27.09 -1.60
N ARG A 189 9.20 26.73 -2.85
CA ARG A 189 9.54 27.67 -3.92
C ARG A 189 8.74 27.31 -5.17
N GLY A 190 8.08 28.30 -5.77
CA GLY A 190 7.53 28.14 -7.10
C GLY A 190 8.62 28.28 -8.16
N THR A 191 8.38 27.82 -9.39
CA THR A 191 9.36 27.93 -10.49
C THR A 191 8.80 28.78 -11.62
N VAL A 192 9.64 29.64 -12.16
CA VAL A 192 9.38 30.36 -13.41
C VAL A 192 10.46 29.92 -14.40
N GLY A 193 10.17 28.92 -15.17
CA GLY A 193 11.18 28.18 -15.93
C GLY A 193 12.23 27.62 -14.99
N LEU A 194 13.52 27.98 -15.16
CA LEU A 194 14.61 27.51 -14.32
C LEU A 194 14.97 28.47 -13.17
N ILE A 195 14.12 29.43 -12.87
CA ILE A 195 14.37 30.41 -11.81
C ILE A 195 13.36 30.15 -10.67
N PRO A 196 13.81 29.63 -9.51
CA PRO A 196 12.93 29.45 -8.37
C PRO A 196 12.60 30.80 -7.72
N THR A 197 11.39 30.95 -7.20
CA THR A 197 10.99 32.11 -6.41
C THR A 197 11.79 32.19 -5.11
N ALA A 198 11.67 33.28 -4.39
CA ALA A 198 12.13 33.34 -3.00
C ALA A 198 11.43 32.24 -2.16
N PRO A 199 12.10 31.74 -1.10
CA PRO A 199 11.48 30.73 -0.24
C PRO A 199 10.24 31.30 0.46
N MET A 200 9.20 30.47 0.61
CA MET A 200 8.02 30.80 1.39
C MET A 200 8.42 31.22 2.81
N SER A 201 7.82 32.28 3.32
CA SER A 201 8.01 32.69 4.71
C SER A 201 7.55 31.59 5.66
N MET A 202 8.46 31.04 6.44
CA MET A 202 8.24 29.87 7.28
C MET A 202 7.33 30.20 8.46
N SER A 203 6.34 29.34 8.72
CA SER A 203 5.80 29.18 10.07
C SER A 203 6.84 28.45 10.93
N SER A 204 7.31 29.04 12.00
CA SER A 204 8.35 28.48 12.85
C SER A 204 7.94 27.10 13.39
N GLY A 205 8.75 26.08 13.15
CA GLY A 205 8.65 24.78 13.80
C GLY A 205 8.13 23.62 12.97
N VAL A 206 7.66 23.83 11.73
CA VAL A 206 7.28 22.72 10.83
C VAL A 206 8.44 22.38 9.90
N GLN A 207 8.77 21.10 9.82
CA GLN A 207 9.64 20.54 8.78
C GLN A 207 8.75 19.77 7.81
N TRP A 208 8.63 20.27 6.59
CA TRP A 208 7.87 19.67 5.52
C TRP A 208 8.66 18.52 4.89
N HIS A 209 7.97 17.45 4.48
CA HIS A 209 8.58 16.22 3.95
C HIS A 209 8.11 15.87 2.56
N GLN A 210 6.84 16.11 2.26
CA GLN A 210 6.23 15.79 0.96
C GLN A 210 5.26 16.89 0.56
N VAL A 211 5.07 17.03 -0.76
CA VAL A 211 4.10 17.96 -1.36
C VAL A 211 3.42 17.29 -2.54
N GLU A 212 2.13 17.56 -2.75
CA GLU A 212 1.34 17.02 -3.85
C GLU A 212 0.45 18.10 -4.44
N ALA A 213 0.23 18.06 -5.76
CA ALA A 213 -0.69 18.95 -6.44
C ALA A 213 -2.14 18.60 -6.08
N HIS A 214 -2.95 19.60 -5.72
CA HIS A 214 -4.33 19.38 -5.32
C HIS A 214 -5.32 19.91 -6.36
N SER A 215 -5.22 21.19 -6.65
CA SER A 215 -6.09 21.89 -7.61
C SER A 215 -5.32 23.10 -8.15
N PRO A 216 -5.74 23.73 -9.25
CA PRO A 216 -5.01 24.85 -9.82
C PRO A 216 -4.64 25.91 -8.78
N GLY A 217 -3.33 26.17 -8.62
CA GLY A 217 -2.78 27.11 -7.65
C GLY A 217 -2.76 26.64 -6.19
N ILE A 218 -3.14 25.38 -5.89
CA ILE A 218 -3.16 24.82 -4.53
C ILE A 218 -2.42 23.50 -4.47
N TRP A 219 -1.60 23.33 -3.45
CA TRP A 219 -0.86 22.10 -3.12
C TRP A 219 -1.11 21.70 -1.68
N VAL A 220 -1.05 20.41 -1.43
CA VAL A 220 -1.09 19.80 -0.09
C VAL A 220 0.32 19.40 0.32
N ALA A 221 0.71 19.74 1.53
CA ALA A 221 2.00 19.38 2.07
C ALA A 221 1.87 18.70 3.45
N ILE A 222 2.70 17.70 3.70
CA ILE A 222 2.82 17.07 5.01
C ILE A 222 4.19 17.31 5.61
N GLY A 223 4.21 17.38 6.93
CA GLY A 223 5.42 17.64 7.68
C GLY A 223 5.33 17.23 9.13
N THR A 224 6.37 17.56 9.86
CA THR A 224 6.48 17.33 11.29
C THR A 224 6.67 18.66 12.01
N TYR A 225 5.77 18.95 12.93
CA TYR A 225 5.91 20.09 13.84
C TYR A 225 6.70 19.69 15.06
N THR A 226 7.74 20.44 15.38
CA THR A 226 8.50 20.29 16.61
C THR A 226 8.41 21.60 17.38
N SER A 227 7.70 21.63 18.50
CA SER A 227 7.62 22.83 19.32
C SER A 227 9.02 23.20 19.82
N ALA A 228 9.42 24.44 19.63
CA ALA A 228 10.58 24.95 20.35
C ALA A 228 10.29 24.81 21.86
N ALA A 229 11.20 24.15 22.59
CA ALA A 229 11.06 23.95 24.03
C ALA A 229 10.67 25.26 24.71
N GLY A 230 9.64 25.21 25.53
CA GLY A 230 9.15 26.38 26.24
C GLY A 230 10.26 27.05 27.08
N PHE A 231 10.26 28.35 27.06
CA PHE A 231 11.27 29.23 27.66
C PHE A 231 11.18 29.29 29.20
N ASP A 232 10.57 28.35 29.87
CA ASP A 232 10.28 28.36 31.30
C ASP A 232 11.30 27.63 32.20
N GLY A 233 12.42 27.19 31.62
CA GLY A 233 13.57 26.69 32.41
C GLY A 233 13.34 25.34 33.12
N SER A 234 12.22 24.70 32.97
CA SER A 234 12.01 23.30 33.34
C SER A 234 12.65 22.41 32.29
N SER A 235 13.39 21.36 32.67
CA SER A 235 14.06 20.43 31.76
C SER A 235 13.14 20.04 30.63
N PRO A 236 13.53 20.26 29.36
CA PRO A 236 12.68 19.88 28.25
C PRO A 236 12.64 18.36 28.20
N ALA A 237 11.47 17.76 28.43
CA ALA A 237 11.13 16.55 27.75
C ALA A 237 11.31 16.86 26.27
N SER A 238 12.08 16.07 25.53
CA SER A 238 12.24 16.26 24.08
C SER A 238 10.85 16.45 23.50
N PRO A 239 10.56 17.58 22.81
CA PRO A 239 9.23 17.79 22.27
C PRO A 239 8.91 16.66 21.33
N GLU A 240 7.82 15.94 21.57
CA GLU A 240 7.37 14.89 20.69
C GLU A 240 7.01 15.49 19.33
N PRO A 241 7.51 14.93 18.22
CA PRO A 241 7.15 15.37 16.89
C PRO A 241 5.65 15.14 16.68
N ARG A 242 4.95 16.11 16.10
CA ARG A 242 3.52 16.03 15.79
C ARG A 242 3.30 16.19 14.30
N PRO A 243 2.34 15.46 13.68
CA PRO A 243 2.06 15.60 12.27
C PRO A 243 1.48 16.97 11.96
N ALA A 244 1.94 17.55 10.87
CA ALA A 244 1.47 18.81 10.33
C ALA A 244 0.98 18.61 8.90
N LEU A 245 -0.13 19.26 8.57
CA LEU A 245 -0.73 19.30 7.25
C LEU A 245 -0.87 20.76 6.84
N GLY A 246 -0.58 21.09 5.58
CA GLY A 246 -0.67 22.45 5.08
C GLY A 246 -1.23 22.51 3.67
N LEU A 247 -1.97 23.60 3.39
CA LEU A 247 -2.35 24.04 2.06
C LEU A 247 -1.44 25.16 1.65
N ILE A 248 -0.74 24.97 0.54
CA ILE A 248 0.14 25.98 -0.05
C ILE A 248 -0.58 26.57 -1.25
N ALA A 249 -0.67 27.88 -1.31
CA ALA A 249 -1.22 28.59 -2.46
C ALA A 249 -0.08 29.25 -3.24
N TRP A 250 -0.12 29.08 -4.56
CA TRP A 250 0.77 29.74 -5.50
C TRP A 250 0.15 29.74 -6.89
N ASP A 251 -0.09 30.92 -7.45
CA ASP A 251 -0.79 31.12 -8.73
C ASP A 251 0.18 31.10 -9.93
N GLY A 252 1.38 30.54 -9.76
CA GLY A 252 2.43 30.60 -10.76
C GLY A 252 3.19 31.96 -10.77
N GLY A 253 4.11 32.08 -11.69
CA GLY A 253 4.89 33.30 -11.86
C GLY A 253 5.89 33.58 -10.73
N SER A 254 6.36 34.82 -10.63
CA SER A 254 7.46 35.21 -9.73
C SER A 254 7.07 35.47 -8.28
N GLN A 255 5.80 35.29 -7.93
CA GLN A 255 5.33 35.46 -6.55
C GLN A 255 5.77 34.27 -5.67
N THR A 256 6.10 34.56 -4.43
CA THR A 256 6.46 33.55 -3.47
C THR A 256 5.22 32.75 -3.04
N PRO A 257 5.28 31.42 -2.96
CA PRO A 257 4.21 30.60 -2.39
C PRO A 257 3.83 31.04 -0.97
N VAL A 258 2.57 30.86 -0.60
CA VAL A 258 2.06 31.24 0.72
C VAL A 258 1.33 30.08 1.38
N LEU A 259 1.49 29.93 2.68
CA LEU A 259 0.70 29.00 3.47
C LEU A 259 -0.72 29.55 3.61
N LYS A 260 -1.69 28.90 2.96
CA LYS A 260 -3.10 29.31 2.96
C LYS A 260 -3.80 28.86 4.22
N ASP A 261 -3.56 27.60 4.62
CA ASP A 261 -4.14 26.98 5.80
C ASP A 261 -3.21 25.88 6.34
N SER A 262 -3.31 25.56 7.62
CA SER A 262 -2.54 24.45 8.20
C SER A 262 -3.10 23.98 9.54
N ASP A 263 -3.00 22.67 9.76
CA ASP A 263 -3.30 22.03 11.03
C ASP A 263 -2.12 21.24 11.57
N VAL A 264 -1.99 21.23 12.91
CA VAL A 264 -1.05 20.39 13.64
C VAL A 264 -1.82 19.47 14.57
N TYR A 265 -1.71 18.18 14.32
CA TYR A 265 -2.43 17.16 15.07
C TYR A 265 -1.73 16.81 16.38
N SER A 266 -2.47 16.26 17.31
CA SER A 266 -1.96 16.03 18.68
C SER A 266 -0.98 14.87 18.78
N SER A 267 -1.09 13.87 17.91
CA SER A 267 -0.33 12.61 17.97
C SER A 267 -0.24 11.94 16.59
N GLY A 268 0.59 10.92 16.49
CA GLY A 268 0.84 10.18 15.26
C GLY A 268 1.89 10.82 14.35
N LEU A 269 1.98 10.33 13.13
CA LEU A 269 2.84 10.84 12.06
C LEU A 269 2.11 10.69 10.72
N PHE A 270 2.31 11.62 9.80
CA PHE A 270 1.93 11.47 8.40
C PHE A 270 3.10 10.86 7.62
N HIS A 271 2.82 9.87 6.80
CA HIS A 271 3.84 9.10 6.08
C HIS A 271 3.74 9.16 4.57
N SER A 272 2.53 9.36 4.03
CA SER A 272 2.29 9.31 2.60
C SER A 272 1.20 10.28 2.18
N ILE A 273 1.26 10.68 0.93
CA ILE A 273 0.22 11.44 0.23
C ILE A 273 -0.17 10.64 -1.00
N SER A 274 -1.46 10.53 -1.28
CA SER A 274 -1.98 9.86 -2.47
C SER A 274 -3.12 10.66 -3.07
N THR A 275 -3.11 10.78 -4.39
CA THR A 275 -4.19 11.45 -5.13
C THR A 275 -5.39 10.52 -5.26
N ALA A 276 -6.54 10.95 -4.75
CA ALA A 276 -7.82 10.28 -4.87
C ALA A 276 -8.70 10.98 -5.92
N SER A 277 -9.74 10.29 -6.39
CA SER A 277 -10.69 10.83 -7.38
C SER A 277 -11.39 12.14 -6.94
N ASN A 278 -11.50 12.40 -5.63
CA ASN A 278 -12.19 13.56 -5.05
C ASN A 278 -11.31 14.41 -4.13
N GLY A 279 -10.00 14.34 -4.28
CA GLY A 279 -9.05 15.13 -3.49
C GLY A 279 -7.75 14.42 -3.21
N ILE A 280 -7.09 14.82 -2.13
CA ILE A 280 -5.81 14.25 -1.68
C ILE A 280 -6.03 13.51 -0.36
N ILE A 281 -5.54 12.29 -0.27
CA ILE A 281 -5.51 11.54 0.97
C ILE A 281 -4.11 11.57 1.56
N VAL A 282 -4.05 11.96 2.82
CA VAL A 282 -2.85 11.94 3.65
C VAL A 282 -2.94 10.76 4.59
N GLY A 283 -2.02 9.81 4.47
CA GLY A 283 -1.94 8.63 5.31
C GLY A 283 -1.19 8.88 6.62
N GLY A 284 -1.78 8.46 7.73
CA GLY A 284 -1.17 8.64 9.05
C GLY A 284 -1.39 7.48 10.01
N THR A 285 -0.52 7.39 11.03
CA THR A 285 -0.51 6.26 11.98
C THR A 285 -1.72 6.22 12.91
N GLU A 286 -2.31 7.36 13.25
CA GLU A 286 -3.49 7.41 14.13
C GLU A 286 -4.79 7.70 13.37
N ALA A 287 -4.71 8.54 12.34
CA ALA A 287 -5.82 8.83 11.44
C ALA A 287 -5.26 9.29 10.10
N SER A 288 -6.00 9.02 9.04
CA SER A 288 -5.75 9.61 7.73
C SER A 288 -6.65 10.82 7.52
N ILE A 289 -6.28 11.69 6.59
CA ILE A 289 -7.04 12.92 6.32
C ILE A 289 -7.33 12.97 4.83
N LEU A 290 -8.58 13.23 4.47
CA LEU A 290 -8.95 13.64 3.13
C LEU A 290 -8.93 15.17 3.06
N VAL A 291 -8.15 15.70 2.15
CA VAL A 291 -8.24 17.09 1.73
C VAL A 291 -9.14 17.13 0.51
N ASN A 292 -10.39 17.55 0.71
CA ASN A 292 -11.41 17.54 -0.35
C ASN A 292 -11.15 18.65 -1.39
N GLU A 293 -11.89 18.66 -2.48
CA GLU A 293 -11.77 19.66 -3.57
C GLU A 293 -11.87 21.11 -3.09
N ASN A 294 -12.51 21.38 -1.97
CA ASN A 294 -12.62 22.74 -1.39
C ASN A 294 -11.42 23.10 -0.52
N GLY A 295 -10.53 22.13 -0.23
CA GLY A 295 -9.41 22.29 0.68
C GLY A 295 -9.78 22.05 2.15
N ASP A 296 -10.95 21.46 2.47
CA ASP A 296 -11.32 21.13 3.85
C ASP A 296 -10.61 19.84 4.29
N PHE A 297 -10.14 19.80 5.53
CA PHE A 297 -9.48 18.66 6.15
C PHE A 297 -10.51 17.75 6.83
N ILE A 298 -10.78 16.59 6.23
CA ILE A 298 -11.78 15.64 6.71
C ILE A 298 -11.07 14.41 7.28
N PRO A 299 -11.18 14.15 8.59
CA PRO A 299 -10.58 12.96 9.20
C PRO A 299 -11.23 11.67 8.67
N LEU A 300 -10.39 10.68 8.34
CA LEU A 300 -10.78 9.32 7.98
C LEU A 300 -10.32 8.36 9.08
N ASP A 301 -11.21 7.48 9.52
CA ASP A 301 -10.86 6.43 10.49
C ASP A 301 -10.14 5.26 9.79
N ALA A 302 -9.00 5.57 9.21
CA ALA A 302 -8.16 4.66 8.46
C ALA A 302 -6.68 4.83 8.83
N PRO A 303 -6.27 4.44 10.05
CA PRO A 303 -4.87 4.49 10.44
C PRO A 303 -4.03 3.58 9.53
N CYS A 304 -2.89 4.09 9.06
CA CYS A 304 -2.01 3.37 8.15
C CYS A 304 -0.55 3.82 8.28
N ILE A 305 0.35 3.04 7.70
CA ILE A 305 1.76 3.42 7.52
C ILE A 305 2.04 3.88 6.09
N ILE A 306 1.18 3.50 5.15
CA ILE A 306 1.28 3.92 3.76
C ILE A 306 -0.10 3.94 3.11
N THR A 307 -0.29 4.87 2.19
CA THR A 307 -1.40 4.90 1.23
C THR A 307 -0.87 4.76 -0.17
N VAL A 308 -1.62 4.10 -1.04
CA VAL A 308 -1.32 4.02 -2.48
C VAL A 308 -2.62 4.20 -3.25
N ALA A 309 -2.61 5.10 -4.21
CA ALA A 309 -3.71 5.24 -5.16
C ALA A 309 -3.60 4.17 -6.26
N ASP A 310 -4.73 3.57 -6.64
CA ASP A 310 -4.81 2.75 -7.84
C ASP A 310 -5.08 3.61 -9.09
N GLN A 311 -5.14 2.97 -10.25
CA GLN A 311 -5.36 3.69 -11.51
C GLN A 311 -6.76 4.28 -11.67
N GLU A 312 -7.73 3.83 -10.86
CA GLU A 312 -9.10 4.34 -10.85
C GLU A 312 -9.28 5.53 -9.90
N GLY A 313 -8.22 5.89 -9.16
CA GLY A 313 -8.23 6.98 -8.17
C GLY A 313 -8.82 6.57 -6.83
N SER A 314 -8.98 5.28 -6.59
CA SER A 314 -9.26 4.74 -5.27
C SER A 314 -7.96 4.65 -4.47
N VAL A 315 -8.04 4.70 -3.13
CA VAL A 315 -6.85 4.71 -2.27
C VAL A 315 -6.89 3.56 -1.26
N TRP A 316 -5.80 2.81 -1.22
CA TRP A 316 -5.59 1.67 -0.35
C TRP A 316 -4.71 2.07 0.83
N PHE A 317 -5.14 1.71 2.06
CA PHE A 317 -4.45 2.03 3.30
C PHE A 317 -3.92 0.75 3.93
N VAL A 318 -2.62 0.67 4.06
CA VAL A 318 -1.98 -0.49 4.70
C VAL A 318 -1.45 -0.10 6.06
N GLY A 319 -1.88 -0.85 7.06
CA GLY A 319 -1.42 -0.70 8.43
C GLY A 319 -0.07 -1.39 8.68
N GLU A 320 0.33 -1.45 9.93
CA GLU A 320 1.54 -2.15 10.36
C GLU A 320 1.48 -3.65 10.05
N ALA A 321 2.66 -4.27 9.90
CA ALA A 321 2.77 -5.73 9.80
C ALA A 321 2.02 -6.41 10.95
N GLY A 322 1.25 -7.44 10.63
CA GLY A 322 0.42 -8.14 11.61
C GLY A 322 -0.99 -7.60 11.79
N THR A 323 -1.37 -6.49 11.15
CA THR A 323 -2.77 -6.04 11.13
C THR A 323 -3.63 -7.00 10.32
N SER A 324 -4.90 -7.13 10.73
CA SER A 324 -5.88 -8.01 10.08
C SER A 324 -6.93 -7.23 9.29
N THR A 325 -6.73 -5.94 9.11
CA THR A 325 -7.64 -5.05 8.39
C THR A 325 -6.90 -4.34 7.25
N LEU A 326 -7.62 -4.12 6.17
CA LEU A 326 -7.22 -3.31 5.04
C LEU A 326 -8.33 -2.30 4.79
N ASN A 327 -7.99 -1.03 4.75
CA ASN A 327 -8.94 0.01 4.43
C ASN A 327 -8.80 0.42 2.96
N HIS A 328 -9.92 0.77 2.36
CA HIS A 328 -10.02 1.20 0.97
C HIS A 328 -10.99 2.37 0.88
N TYR A 329 -10.60 3.41 0.20
CA TYR A 329 -11.42 4.59 -0.04
C TYR A 329 -11.74 4.70 -1.52
N GLU A 330 -13.03 4.66 -1.84
CA GLU A 330 -13.54 4.70 -3.20
C GLU A 330 -14.84 5.50 -3.22
N ASP A 331 -15.03 6.36 -4.21
CA ASP A 331 -16.26 7.15 -4.44
C ASP A 331 -16.78 7.93 -3.20
N GLY A 332 -15.89 8.36 -2.32
CA GLY A 332 -16.26 9.09 -1.11
C GLY A 332 -16.61 8.20 0.10
N GLU A 333 -16.51 6.89 -0.05
CA GLU A 333 -16.80 5.92 1.00
C GLU A 333 -15.52 5.20 1.47
N LEU A 334 -15.35 5.08 2.77
CA LEU A 334 -14.29 4.29 3.40
C LEU A 334 -14.82 2.90 3.71
N GLN A 335 -14.21 1.89 3.13
CA GLN A 335 -14.53 0.48 3.35
C GLN A 335 -13.40 -0.20 4.12
N THR A 336 -13.75 -1.11 5.03
CA THR A 336 -12.77 -1.89 5.80
C THR A 336 -12.96 -3.37 5.51
N TYR A 337 -11.90 -4.01 5.04
CA TYR A 337 -11.86 -5.44 4.77
C TYR A 337 -11.15 -6.18 5.89
N LEU A 338 -11.69 -7.34 6.28
CA LEU A 338 -11.02 -8.28 7.16
C LEU A 338 -10.18 -9.24 6.32
N LEU A 339 -8.88 -9.20 6.51
CA LEU A 339 -7.96 -10.11 5.85
C LEU A 339 -8.03 -11.50 6.47
N SER A 340 -8.00 -12.54 5.65
CA SER A 340 -7.88 -13.94 6.09
C SER A 340 -6.51 -14.22 6.71
N LYS A 341 -5.48 -13.50 6.27
CA LYS A 341 -4.13 -13.50 6.82
C LYS A 341 -3.74 -12.07 7.19
N HIS A 342 -2.86 -11.94 8.15
CA HIS A 342 -2.35 -10.63 8.55
C HIS A 342 -1.48 -10.02 7.43
N VAL A 343 -1.39 -8.69 7.41
CA VAL A 343 -0.42 -7.95 6.58
C VAL A 343 0.97 -8.52 6.82
N PRO A 344 1.64 -9.07 5.79
CA PRO A 344 2.86 -9.86 5.99
C PRO A 344 4.13 -9.02 6.08
N ILE A 345 4.05 -7.74 5.70
CA ILE A 345 5.20 -6.84 5.63
C ILE A 345 4.95 -5.53 6.36
N SER A 346 6.00 -4.91 6.84
CA SER A 346 6.02 -3.49 7.21
C SER A 346 6.34 -2.69 5.96
N ALA A 347 5.31 -2.18 5.29
CA ALA A 347 5.45 -1.47 4.03
C ALA A 347 6.12 -0.11 4.25
N THR A 348 6.99 0.29 3.34
CA THR A 348 7.66 1.60 3.36
C THR A 348 7.38 2.42 2.10
N VAL A 349 7.18 1.75 0.98
CA VAL A 349 6.83 2.36 -0.30
C VAL A 349 5.84 1.50 -1.05
N GLY A 350 5.12 2.08 -2.00
CA GLY A 350 4.16 1.35 -2.81
C GLY A 350 3.77 2.14 -4.05
N GLY A 351 3.18 1.45 -5.00
CA GLY A 351 2.68 2.01 -6.24
C GLY A 351 1.68 1.08 -6.90
N SER A 352 1.01 1.55 -7.94
CA SER A 352 0.00 0.77 -8.67
C SER A 352 0.40 0.53 -10.12
N GLN A 353 0.11 -0.66 -10.61
CA GLN A 353 0.30 -1.02 -12.02
C GLN A 353 -0.82 -1.94 -12.50
N GLY A 354 -1.57 -1.50 -13.50
CA GLY A 354 -2.73 -2.23 -13.99
C GLY A 354 -3.73 -2.50 -12.86
N ASP A 355 -4.14 -3.75 -12.74
CA ASP A 355 -5.10 -4.19 -11.73
C ASP A 355 -4.45 -4.48 -10.36
N PHE A 356 -3.20 -4.08 -10.14
CA PHE A 356 -2.49 -4.40 -8.91
C PHE A 356 -1.97 -3.15 -8.20
N VAL A 357 -2.09 -3.18 -6.87
CA VAL A 357 -1.40 -2.27 -5.97
C VAL A 357 -0.30 -3.05 -5.25
N HIS A 358 0.91 -2.56 -5.33
CA HIS A 358 2.11 -3.21 -4.80
C HIS A 358 2.66 -2.43 -3.60
N PHE A 359 3.02 -3.15 -2.57
CA PHE A 359 3.67 -2.62 -1.37
C PHE A 359 5.02 -3.29 -1.16
N HIS A 360 6.02 -2.50 -0.87
CA HIS A 360 7.38 -2.96 -0.63
C HIS A 360 7.82 -2.60 0.77
N GLY A 361 8.56 -3.49 1.40
CA GLY A 361 9.03 -3.27 2.76
C GLY A 361 9.78 -4.47 3.31
N MET A 362 9.69 -4.67 4.61
CA MET A 362 10.36 -5.76 5.31
C MET A 362 9.36 -6.76 5.88
N ASN A 363 9.65 -8.06 5.73
CA ASN A 363 8.88 -9.10 6.39
C ASN A 363 9.25 -9.22 7.90
N ALA A 364 8.57 -10.10 8.63
CA ALA A 364 8.75 -10.29 10.06
C ALA A 364 10.17 -10.75 10.49
N ILE A 365 10.97 -11.26 9.56
CA ILE A 365 12.36 -11.66 9.80
C ILE A 365 13.40 -10.64 9.32
N GLY A 366 12.92 -9.47 8.87
CA GLY A 366 13.79 -8.36 8.42
C GLY A 366 14.35 -8.56 7.01
N GLU A 367 13.71 -9.36 6.18
CA GLU A 367 14.09 -9.50 4.77
C GLU A 367 13.20 -8.62 3.89
N PRO A 368 13.75 -8.02 2.83
CA PRO A 368 12.97 -7.28 1.85
C PRO A 368 11.91 -8.17 1.21
N ALA A 369 10.70 -7.65 1.13
CA ALA A 369 9.55 -8.37 0.61
C ALA A 369 8.57 -7.43 -0.08
N GLN A 370 7.80 -7.97 -1.03
CA GLN A 370 6.70 -7.31 -1.71
C GLN A 370 5.40 -8.02 -1.37
N TRP A 371 4.34 -7.24 -1.22
CA TRP A 371 2.97 -7.70 -1.07
C TRP A 371 2.07 -6.95 -2.04
N SER A 372 1.14 -7.64 -2.70
CA SER A 372 0.30 -7.06 -3.74
C SER A 372 -1.17 -7.31 -3.47
N ILE A 373 -2.00 -6.36 -3.86
CA ILE A 373 -3.46 -6.43 -3.82
C ILE A 373 -3.96 -6.44 -5.26
N ASP A 374 -4.84 -7.36 -5.59
CA ASP A 374 -5.57 -7.41 -6.86
C ASP A 374 -6.85 -6.55 -6.71
N THR A 375 -6.89 -5.39 -7.35
CA THR A 375 -8.00 -4.43 -7.25
C THR A 375 -9.27 -4.96 -7.93
N GLN A 376 -9.14 -5.79 -8.97
CA GLN A 376 -10.27 -6.41 -9.65
C GLN A 376 -10.97 -7.47 -8.80
N ALA A 377 -10.30 -8.02 -7.80
CA ALA A 377 -10.93 -8.91 -6.82
C ALA A 377 -11.81 -8.14 -5.82
N ASN A 378 -11.65 -6.82 -5.72
CA ASN A 378 -12.47 -5.95 -4.90
C ASN A 378 -13.93 -5.96 -5.42
N GLY A 379 -14.88 -6.16 -4.51
CA GLY A 379 -16.31 -6.22 -4.86
C GLY A 379 -16.79 -7.52 -5.52
N SER A 380 -15.90 -8.50 -5.79
CA SER A 380 -16.28 -9.79 -6.34
C SER A 380 -16.94 -10.71 -5.29
N ILE A 381 -16.51 -11.95 -5.18
CA ILE A 381 -17.13 -12.95 -4.31
C ILE A 381 -16.78 -12.73 -2.81
N GLU A 382 -15.82 -11.89 -2.48
CA GLU A 382 -15.30 -11.76 -1.11
C GLU A 382 -16.36 -11.21 -0.12
N SER A 383 -17.13 -10.22 -0.51
CA SER A 383 -18.27 -9.72 0.28
C SER A 383 -19.33 -10.80 0.54
N GLY A 384 -19.44 -11.78 -0.38
CA GLY A 384 -20.31 -12.95 -0.28
C GLY A 384 -19.66 -14.20 0.34
N ARG A 385 -18.36 -14.14 0.69
CA ARG A 385 -17.60 -15.32 1.17
C ARG A 385 -18.24 -15.97 2.39
N GLY A 386 -18.66 -15.18 3.36
CA GLY A 386 -19.37 -15.68 4.54
C GLY A 386 -20.66 -16.41 4.18
N PHE A 387 -21.40 -15.90 3.21
CA PHE A 387 -22.62 -16.52 2.69
C PHE A 387 -22.32 -17.81 1.91
N LEU A 388 -21.31 -17.82 1.07
CA LEU A 388 -20.87 -19.01 0.34
C LEU A 388 -20.38 -20.11 1.28
N ASN A 389 -19.61 -19.78 2.30
CA ASN A 389 -19.19 -20.72 3.35
C ASN A 389 -20.39 -21.29 4.09
N LEU A 390 -21.39 -20.46 4.43
CA LEU A 390 -22.62 -20.92 5.06
C LEU A 390 -23.40 -21.86 4.14
N LEU A 391 -23.56 -21.54 2.87
CA LEU A 391 -24.22 -22.42 1.88
C LEU A 391 -23.47 -23.76 1.74
N PHE A 392 -22.15 -23.74 1.72
CA PHE A 392 -21.32 -24.93 1.67
C PHE A 392 -21.52 -25.81 2.90
N LEU A 393 -21.51 -25.22 4.10
CA LEU A 393 -21.75 -25.94 5.36
C LEU A 393 -23.16 -26.55 5.42
N ILE A 394 -24.19 -25.79 5.03
CA ILE A 394 -25.59 -26.26 4.99
C ILE A 394 -25.72 -27.39 3.96
N GLY A 395 -25.17 -27.23 2.75
CA GLY A 395 -25.20 -28.26 1.73
C GLY A 395 -24.50 -29.54 2.15
N GLY A 396 -23.32 -29.44 2.77
CA GLY A 396 -22.58 -30.56 3.33
C GLY A 396 -23.35 -31.28 4.46
N ALA A 397 -23.94 -30.52 5.36
CA ALA A 397 -24.77 -31.07 6.45
C ALA A 397 -26.00 -31.76 5.91
N CYS A 398 -26.67 -31.22 4.89
CA CYS A 398 -27.82 -31.87 4.23
C CYS A 398 -27.41 -33.19 3.56
N LEU A 399 -26.31 -33.21 2.82
CA LEU A 399 -25.80 -34.43 2.18
C LEU A 399 -25.43 -35.49 3.22
N MET A 400 -24.72 -35.13 4.26
CA MET A 400 -24.38 -36.02 5.36
C MET A 400 -25.62 -36.58 6.07
N SER A 401 -26.62 -35.72 6.32
CA SER A 401 -27.88 -36.13 6.93
C SER A 401 -28.67 -37.10 6.06
N MET A 402 -28.71 -36.86 4.74
CA MET A 402 -29.33 -37.82 3.78
C MET A 402 -28.61 -39.15 3.75
N MET A 403 -27.29 -39.17 3.75
CA MET A 403 -26.49 -40.39 3.80
C MET A 403 -26.73 -41.16 5.11
N ALA A 404 -26.71 -40.47 6.25
CA ALA A 404 -27.00 -41.06 7.55
C ALA A 404 -28.44 -41.61 7.64
N TRP A 405 -29.42 -40.87 7.12
CA TRP A 405 -30.81 -41.30 7.06
C TRP A 405 -30.99 -42.58 6.22
N THR A 406 -30.37 -42.61 5.05
CA THR A 406 -30.40 -43.79 4.17
C THR A 406 -29.78 -45.00 4.83
N ALA A 407 -28.65 -44.82 5.55
CA ALA A 407 -28.02 -45.90 6.31
C ALA A 407 -28.92 -46.40 7.47
N LEU A 408 -29.56 -45.50 8.20
CA LEU A 408 -30.49 -45.82 9.28
C LEU A 408 -31.76 -46.54 8.78
N GLN A 409 -32.31 -46.13 7.63
CA GLN A 409 -33.45 -46.83 7.04
C GLN A 409 -33.11 -48.29 6.69
N ARG A 410 -31.92 -48.53 6.10
CA ARG A 410 -31.48 -49.90 5.78
C ARG A 410 -31.28 -50.75 7.02
N MET A 411 -30.71 -50.19 8.11
CA MET A 411 -30.57 -50.89 9.38
C MET A 411 -31.89 -51.24 10.06
N ARG A 412 -33.00 -50.54 9.72
CA ARG A 412 -34.34 -50.80 10.26
C ARG A 412 -35.12 -51.86 9.49
N ILE A 413 -34.78 -52.07 8.23
CA ILE A 413 -35.48 -53.00 7.33
C ILE A 413 -34.93 -54.41 7.46
N GLU A 414 -33.73 -54.59 7.97
CA GLU A 414 -33.15 -55.86 8.41
C GLU A 414 -33.48 -56.18 9.90
#